data_39e7360b59a6f5df272295afeed92541
#
_entry.id   39e7360b59a6f5df272295afeed92541
#
_cell.length_a   1.000
_cell.length_b   1.000
_cell.length_c   1.000
_cell.angle_alpha   90.00
_cell.angle_beta   90.00
_cell.angle_gamma   90.00
#
_symmetry.space_group_name_H-M   'P 1'
#
loop_
_entity.id
_entity.type
_entity.pdbx_description
1 polymer ?
#
loop_
_entity_poly.entity_id
_entity_poly.type
_entity_poly.pdbx_seq_one_letter_code
_entity_poly.pdbx_strand_id
1 'polypeptide(L)'
;MEQPIDTFRSSTWGWLRGTLAGWATIALIPIGVLLCAPGTWGLWPLALAALALLVILWKWFENLAARFDICPDRLIVRRGIFVKSLDEIELYRVKDVRLDFTLINQMAGIGTITVNSSDETTRGAPLRLRHVERAAARREQLRGLVETARQKRRVREIDMMHEDF
;
A
#
# COMPACT_ATOMS: atom_id res chain seq x y z
N MET A 1 14.50 4.62 19.79
CA MET A 1 13.63 4.22 18.64
C MET A 1 13.18 5.51 17.99
N GLU A 2 13.53 5.73 16.72
CA GLU A 2 13.09 6.92 15.98
C GLU A 2 11.58 6.86 15.76
N GLN A 3 10.88 7.95 16.04
CA GLN A 3 9.44 8.02 15.82
C GLN A 3 9.15 8.11 14.32
N PRO A 4 8.16 7.36 13.81
CA PRO A 4 7.78 7.47 12.41
C PRO A 4 7.19 8.85 12.12
N ILE A 5 7.58 9.45 11.00
CA ILE A 5 7.07 10.74 10.51
C ILE A 5 5.63 10.60 10.01
N ASP A 6 5.34 9.51 9.29
CA ASP A 6 4.00 9.17 8.81
C ASP A 6 3.78 7.66 8.96
N THR A 7 2.58 7.30 9.42
CA THR A 7 2.15 5.91 9.55
C THR A 7 0.80 5.77 8.85
N PHE A 8 0.72 4.87 7.89
CA PHE A 8 -0.51 4.63 7.16
C PHE A 8 -0.71 3.15 6.84
N ARG A 9 -1.91 2.82 6.38
CA ARG A 9 -2.33 1.46 5.99
C ARG A 9 -2.90 1.46 4.60
N SER A 10 -2.99 0.28 3.99
CA SER A 10 -3.78 0.08 2.78
C SER A 10 -5.25 0.35 3.08
N SER A 11 -5.92 1.12 2.21
CA SER A 11 -7.32 1.48 2.39
C SER A 11 -8.24 0.47 1.70
N THR A 12 -9.08 -0.21 2.49
CA THR A 12 -10.14 -1.09 1.97
C THR A 12 -11.19 -0.29 1.22
N TRP A 13 -11.51 0.90 1.75
CA TRP A 13 -12.43 1.83 1.10
C TRP A 13 -11.88 2.34 -0.23
N GLY A 14 -10.56 2.61 -0.25
CA GLY A 14 -9.84 2.91 -1.48
C GLY A 14 -9.89 1.76 -2.48
N TRP A 15 -9.69 0.52 -2.04
CA TRP A 15 -9.81 -0.66 -2.90
C TRP A 15 -11.22 -0.81 -3.48
N LEU A 16 -12.27 -0.67 -2.66
CA LEU A 16 -13.66 -0.76 -3.12
C LEU A 16 -14.00 0.25 -4.20
N ARG A 17 -13.57 1.51 -4.05
CA ARG A 17 -13.89 2.59 -4.99
C ARG A 17 -12.92 2.63 -6.18
N GLY A 18 -11.67 2.24 -5.98
CA GLY A 18 -10.59 2.45 -6.92
C GLY A 18 -10.28 1.25 -7.81
N THR A 19 -10.97 0.12 -7.65
CA THR A 19 -10.69 -1.07 -8.47
C THR A 19 -11.94 -1.63 -9.12
N LEU A 20 -11.78 -2.22 -10.33
CA LEU A 20 -12.88 -2.93 -11.00
C LEU A 20 -13.39 -4.09 -10.14
N ALA A 21 -12.50 -4.80 -9.45
CA ALA A 21 -12.87 -5.86 -8.52
C ALA A 21 -13.73 -5.36 -7.37
N GLY A 22 -13.41 -4.18 -6.80
CA GLY A 22 -14.23 -3.52 -5.78
C GLY A 22 -15.62 -3.16 -6.30
N TRP A 23 -15.72 -2.57 -7.48
CA TRP A 23 -16.99 -2.25 -8.11
C TRP A 23 -17.83 -3.49 -8.40
N ALA A 24 -17.21 -4.55 -8.95
CA ALA A 24 -17.88 -5.83 -9.18
C ALA A 24 -18.41 -6.42 -7.85
N THR A 25 -17.62 -6.37 -6.78
CA THR A 25 -18.03 -6.86 -5.47
C THR A 25 -19.21 -6.08 -4.90
N ILE A 26 -19.22 -4.73 -5.05
CA ILE A 26 -20.35 -3.89 -4.63
C ILE A 26 -21.61 -4.25 -5.45
N ALA A 27 -21.48 -4.45 -6.75
CA ALA A 27 -22.61 -4.76 -7.65
C ALA A 27 -23.23 -6.14 -7.34
N LEU A 28 -22.47 -7.12 -6.86
CA LEU A 28 -23.00 -8.44 -6.51
C LEU A 28 -24.04 -8.39 -5.39
N ILE A 29 -23.97 -7.42 -4.47
CA ILE A 29 -24.92 -7.29 -3.35
C ILE A 29 -26.33 -6.99 -3.85
N PRO A 30 -26.58 -5.88 -4.57
CA PRO A 30 -27.93 -5.58 -5.08
C PRO A 30 -28.41 -6.61 -6.11
N ILE A 31 -27.50 -7.17 -6.94
CA ILE A 31 -27.86 -8.23 -7.89
C ILE A 31 -28.41 -9.45 -7.15
N GLY A 32 -27.74 -9.92 -6.09
CA GLY A 32 -28.19 -11.04 -5.29
C GLY A 32 -29.55 -10.80 -4.63
N VAL A 33 -29.77 -9.57 -4.13
CA VAL A 33 -31.05 -9.18 -3.51
C VAL A 33 -32.18 -9.08 -4.56
N LEU A 34 -31.92 -8.45 -5.70
CA LEU A 34 -32.91 -8.28 -6.76
C LEU A 34 -33.36 -9.60 -7.38
N LEU A 35 -32.45 -10.56 -7.53
CA LEU A 35 -32.79 -11.88 -8.06
C LEU A 35 -33.65 -12.71 -7.10
N CYS A 36 -33.67 -12.41 -5.81
CA CYS A 36 -34.55 -13.03 -4.84
C CYS A 36 -36.00 -12.51 -4.93
N ALA A 37 -36.21 -11.27 -5.39
CA ALA A 37 -37.52 -10.62 -5.41
C ALA A 37 -38.58 -11.37 -6.23
N PRO A 38 -38.28 -11.99 -7.41
CA PRO A 38 -39.27 -12.71 -8.21
C PRO A 38 -39.73 -14.07 -7.64
N GLY A 39 -39.07 -14.57 -6.57
CA GLY A 39 -39.41 -15.85 -5.93
C GLY A 39 -39.10 -17.11 -6.77
N THR A 40 -38.66 -16.98 -8.02
CA THR A 40 -38.39 -18.10 -8.92
C THR A 40 -37.15 -18.90 -8.56
N TRP A 41 -36.17 -18.25 -7.91
CA TRP A 41 -34.86 -18.83 -7.58
C TRP A 41 -34.70 -19.14 -6.08
N GLY A 42 -35.74 -18.90 -5.26
CA GLY A 42 -35.67 -19.08 -3.81
C GLY A 42 -34.62 -18.16 -3.17
N LEU A 43 -33.91 -18.66 -2.15
CA LEU A 43 -32.87 -17.91 -1.43
C LEU A 43 -31.46 -18.05 -2.00
N TRP A 44 -31.28 -18.84 -3.07
CA TRP A 44 -29.95 -19.11 -3.66
C TRP A 44 -29.20 -17.84 -4.11
N PRO A 45 -29.87 -16.80 -4.68
CA PRO A 45 -29.15 -15.59 -5.07
C PRO A 45 -28.55 -14.80 -3.91
N LEU A 46 -29.01 -15.00 -2.67
CA LEU A 46 -28.38 -14.40 -1.49
C LEU A 46 -26.96 -14.92 -1.25
N ALA A 47 -26.60 -16.09 -1.81
CA ALA A 47 -25.23 -16.59 -1.76
C ALA A 47 -24.26 -15.63 -2.47
N LEU A 48 -24.70 -14.90 -3.51
CA LEU A 48 -23.88 -13.88 -4.18
C LEU A 48 -23.59 -12.70 -3.25
N ALA A 49 -24.59 -12.23 -2.52
CA ALA A 49 -24.42 -11.17 -1.53
C ALA A 49 -23.51 -11.61 -0.38
N ALA A 50 -23.69 -12.84 0.11
CA ALA A 50 -22.86 -13.41 1.14
C ALA A 50 -21.39 -13.55 0.69
N LEU A 51 -21.17 -14.00 -0.55
CA LEU A 51 -19.83 -14.09 -1.16
C LEU A 51 -19.18 -12.70 -1.25
N ALA A 52 -19.93 -11.69 -1.69
CA ALA A 52 -19.44 -10.30 -1.77
C ALA A 52 -19.01 -9.79 -0.38
N LEU A 53 -19.81 -10.04 0.65
CA LEU A 53 -19.47 -9.66 2.03
C LEU A 53 -18.21 -10.38 2.54
N LEU A 54 -18.05 -11.67 2.22
CA LEU A 54 -16.83 -12.44 2.57
C LEU A 54 -15.59 -11.85 1.88
N VAL A 55 -15.69 -11.48 0.61
CA VAL A 55 -14.58 -10.84 -0.13
C VAL A 55 -14.22 -9.50 0.50
N ILE A 56 -15.20 -8.67 0.87
CA ILE A 56 -14.97 -7.38 1.52
C ILE A 56 -14.30 -7.60 2.88
N LEU A 57 -14.79 -8.54 3.67
CA LEU A 57 -14.24 -8.87 4.99
C LEU A 57 -12.79 -9.36 4.88
N TRP A 58 -12.51 -10.26 3.93
CA TRP A 58 -11.17 -10.75 3.67
C TRP A 58 -10.22 -9.60 3.29
N LYS A 59 -10.62 -8.74 2.37
CA LYS A 59 -9.84 -7.55 1.96
C LYS A 59 -9.64 -6.58 3.10
N TRP A 60 -10.62 -6.43 3.97
CA TRP A 60 -10.49 -5.59 5.16
C TRP A 60 -9.40 -6.12 6.10
N PHE A 61 -9.39 -7.42 6.38
CA PHE A 61 -8.34 -8.05 7.21
C PHE A 61 -6.96 -7.95 6.55
N GLU A 62 -6.86 -8.20 5.24
CA GLU A 62 -5.60 -8.08 4.48
C GLU A 62 -5.03 -6.66 4.58
N ASN A 63 -5.86 -5.64 4.35
CA ASN A 63 -5.44 -4.25 4.40
C ASN A 63 -5.16 -3.76 5.84
N LEU A 64 -5.88 -4.29 6.83
CA LEU A 64 -5.64 -3.97 8.25
C LEU A 64 -4.26 -4.48 8.70
N ALA A 65 -3.84 -5.64 8.18
CA ALA A 65 -2.56 -6.25 8.48
C ALA A 65 -1.38 -5.58 7.76
N ALA A 66 -1.63 -4.77 6.72
CA ALA A 66 -0.62 -4.02 6.00
C ALA A 66 -0.43 -2.64 6.65
N ARG A 67 0.75 -2.40 7.25
CA ARG A 67 1.13 -1.13 7.86
C ARG A 67 2.44 -0.65 7.28
N PHE A 68 2.48 0.64 6.97
CA PHE A 68 3.62 1.34 6.40
C PHE A 68 4.04 2.46 7.34
N ASP A 69 5.27 2.42 7.82
CA ASP A 69 5.84 3.41 8.72
C ASP A 69 7.01 4.10 7.99
N ILE A 70 6.88 5.40 7.71
CA ILE A 70 7.93 6.23 7.11
C ILE A 70 8.72 6.87 8.25
N CYS A 71 9.98 6.46 8.40
CA CYS A 71 10.93 7.06 9.33
C CYS A 71 11.90 7.99 8.58
N PRO A 72 12.67 8.85 9.27
CA PRO A 72 13.61 9.78 8.65
C PRO A 72 14.67 9.08 7.76
N ASP A 73 15.16 7.92 8.18
CA ASP A 73 16.27 7.21 7.54
C ASP A 73 15.84 5.88 6.89
N ARG A 74 14.64 5.38 7.18
CA ARG A 74 14.16 4.06 6.74
C ARG A 74 12.67 4.01 6.47
N LEU A 75 12.26 3.11 5.58
CA LEU A 75 10.87 2.72 5.33
C LEU A 75 10.64 1.33 5.89
N ILE A 76 9.70 1.20 6.83
CA ILE A 76 9.35 -0.07 7.45
C ILE A 76 7.99 -0.51 6.92
N VAL A 77 7.92 -1.70 6.35
CA VAL A 77 6.70 -2.28 5.81
C VAL A 77 6.39 -3.56 6.57
N ARG A 78 5.26 -3.55 7.25
CA ARG A 78 4.73 -4.72 7.96
C ARG A 78 3.55 -5.26 7.20
N ARG A 79 3.57 -6.55 6.90
CA ARG A 79 2.50 -7.25 6.17
C ARG A 79 2.24 -8.61 6.78
N GLY A 80 1.04 -9.13 6.48
CA GLY A 80 0.64 -10.50 6.78
C GLY A 80 -0.25 -10.64 8.00
N ILE A 81 -1.25 -11.53 7.87
CA ILE A 81 -2.22 -11.85 8.91
C ILE A 81 -1.68 -12.99 9.77
N PHE A 82 -1.39 -14.13 9.16
CA PHE A 82 -0.89 -15.34 9.82
C PHE A 82 0.63 -15.41 9.83
N VAL A 83 1.26 -15.12 8.69
CA VAL A 83 2.71 -15.01 8.56
C VAL A 83 3.05 -13.53 8.46
N LYS A 84 3.68 -12.99 9.49
CA LYS A 84 4.09 -11.58 9.52
C LYS A 84 5.44 -11.43 8.84
N SER A 85 5.52 -10.58 7.81
CA SER A 85 6.77 -10.10 7.25
C SER A 85 7.02 -8.66 7.67
N LEU A 86 8.28 -8.36 7.95
CA LEU A 86 8.77 -7.03 8.22
C LEU A 86 9.89 -6.77 7.23
N ASP A 87 9.63 -5.87 6.30
CA ASP A 87 10.61 -5.40 5.33
C ASP A 87 11.08 -4.01 5.76
N GLU A 88 12.38 -3.83 5.92
CA GLU A 88 13.00 -2.56 6.26
C GLU A 88 13.92 -2.15 5.11
N ILE A 89 13.73 -0.95 4.58
CA ILE A 89 14.51 -0.39 3.49
C ILE A 89 15.12 0.92 3.93
N GLU A 90 16.44 1.03 3.87
CA GLU A 90 17.17 2.26 4.12
C GLU A 90 16.94 3.26 2.99
N LEU A 91 16.49 4.48 3.32
CA LEU A 91 16.07 5.48 2.33
C LEU A 91 17.20 5.90 1.39
N TYR A 92 18.45 5.94 1.85
CA TYR A 92 19.59 6.28 0.98
C TYR A 92 19.84 5.24 -0.12
N ARG A 93 19.37 3.98 0.06
CA ARG A 93 19.49 2.91 -0.94
C ARG A 93 18.36 2.88 -1.96
N VAL A 94 17.31 3.66 -1.74
CA VAL A 94 16.17 3.76 -2.66
C VAL A 94 16.66 4.38 -3.96
N LYS A 95 16.47 3.68 -5.09
CA LYS A 95 16.85 4.13 -6.43
C LYS A 95 15.78 4.96 -7.09
N ASP A 96 14.54 4.50 -6.99
CA ASP A 96 13.39 5.13 -7.65
C ASP A 96 12.12 4.93 -6.82
N VAL A 97 11.26 5.95 -6.84
CA VAL A 97 9.93 5.94 -6.23
C VAL A 97 8.91 6.26 -7.29
N ARG A 98 8.27 5.23 -7.84
CA ARG A 98 7.25 5.35 -8.86
C ARG A 98 5.86 5.41 -8.24
N LEU A 99 4.97 6.13 -8.89
CA LEU A 99 3.57 6.20 -8.53
C LEU A 99 2.73 5.75 -9.73
N ASP A 100 1.95 4.71 -9.50
CA ASP A 100 1.07 4.13 -10.52
C ASP A 100 -0.40 4.43 -10.16
N PHE A 101 -1.12 5.01 -11.12
CA PHE A 101 -2.55 5.24 -11.05
C PHE A 101 -3.25 4.53 -12.23
N THR A 102 -4.35 3.86 -11.93
CA THR A 102 -5.37 3.59 -12.94
C THR A 102 -6.35 4.76 -12.99
N LEU A 103 -7.11 4.91 -14.06
CA LEU A 103 -8.11 5.98 -14.17
C LEU A 103 -9.08 5.98 -12.98
N ILE A 104 -9.53 4.79 -12.58
CA ILE A 104 -10.44 4.60 -11.42
C ILE A 104 -9.75 4.99 -10.12
N ASN A 105 -8.47 4.60 -9.93
CA ASN A 105 -7.68 4.96 -8.76
C ASN A 105 -7.51 6.48 -8.64
N GLN A 106 -7.31 7.17 -9.76
CA GLN A 106 -7.16 8.61 -9.82
C GLN A 106 -8.44 9.31 -9.34
N MET A 107 -9.61 8.85 -9.80
CA MET A 107 -10.92 9.36 -9.34
C MET A 107 -11.15 9.10 -7.84
N ALA A 108 -10.67 7.98 -7.32
CA ALA A 108 -10.80 7.61 -5.91
C ALA A 108 -9.74 8.26 -4.99
N GLY A 109 -8.78 9.02 -5.53
CA GLY A 109 -7.70 9.66 -4.77
C GLY A 109 -6.70 8.68 -4.16
N ILE A 110 -6.59 7.47 -4.71
CA ILE A 110 -5.68 6.42 -4.25
C ILE A 110 -4.64 6.09 -5.31
N GLY A 111 -3.52 5.48 -4.90
CA GLY A 111 -2.49 5.03 -5.83
C GLY A 111 -1.69 3.87 -5.28
N THR A 112 -0.82 3.33 -6.12
CA THR A 112 0.19 2.34 -5.73
C THR A 112 1.56 3.00 -5.81
N ILE A 113 2.26 3.07 -4.67
CA ILE A 113 3.64 3.56 -4.63
C ILE A 113 4.55 2.34 -4.77
N THR A 114 5.41 2.36 -5.77
CA THR A 114 6.39 1.31 -6.05
C THR A 114 7.78 1.85 -5.73
N VAL A 115 8.46 1.21 -4.77
CA VAL A 115 9.79 1.59 -4.31
C VAL A 115 10.80 0.56 -4.82
N ASN A 116 11.78 1.03 -5.59
CA ASN A 116 12.93 0.26 -6.04
C ASN A 116 14.14 0.63 -5.20
N SER A 117 14.81 -0.36 -4.63
CA SER A 117 16.01 -0.18 -3.81
C SER A 117 17.13 -1.10 -4.28
N SER A 118 18.35 -0.84 -3.84
CA SER A 118 19.48 -1.78 -3.98
C SER A 118 19.55 -2.82 -2.87
N ASP A 119 18.63 -2.79 -1.91
CA ASP A 119 18.55 -3.75 -0.83
C ASP A 119 18.15 -5.15 -1.32
N GLU A 120 18.59 -6.17 -0.57
CA GLU A 120 18.26 -7.58 -0.89
C GLU A 120 16.77 -7.86 -0.87
N THR A 121 16.03 -7.19 0.01
CA THR A 121 14.55 -7.27 0.13
C THR A 121 13.83 -6.89 -1.16
N THR A 122 14.44 -6.06 -2.01
CA THR A 122 13.85 -5.62 -3.30
C THR A 122 14.54 -6.20 -4.53
N ARG A 123 15.58 -7.05 -4.37
CA ARG A 123 16.28 -7.69 -5.51
C ARG A 123 15.39 -8.55 -6.38
N GLY A 124 14.42 -9.26 -5.77
CA GLY A 124 13.50 -10.16 -6.49
C GLY A 124 12.26 -9.47 -7.04
N ALA A 125 11.77 -8.41 -6.38
CA ALA A 125 10.59 -7.66 -6.78
C ALA A 125 10.58 -6.29 -6.10
N PRO A 126 10.12 -5.23 -6.78
CA PRO A 126 9.98 -3.91 -6.18
C PRO A 126 8.95 -3.94 -5.05
N LEU A 127 9.20 -3.17 -3.99
CA LEU A 127 8.25 -3.02 -2.90
C LEU A 127 7.04 -2.21 -3.37
N ARG A 128 5.85 -2.77 -3.23
CA ARG A 128 4.60 -2.12 -3.65
C ARG A 128 3.71 -1.81 -2.46
N LEU A 129 3.44 -0.53 -2.25
CA LEU A 129 2.47 -0.01 -1.28
C LEU A 129 1.15 0.21 -2.01
N ARG A 130 0.20 -0.74 -1.86
CA ARG A 130 -1.06 -0.72 -2.61
C ARG A 130 -2.15 0.04 -1.87
N HIS A 131 -3.09 0.62 -2.64
CA HIS A 131 -4.29 1.30 -2.15
C HIS A 131 -3.98 2.40 -1.12
N VAL A 132 -2.93 3.18 -1.41
CA VAL A 132 -2.48 4.28 -0.55
C VAL A 132 -3.32 5.51 -0.83
N GLU A 133 -3.95 6.05 0.19
CA GLU A 133 -4.64 7.34 0.12
C GLU A 133 -3.64 8.48 0.04
N ARG A 134 -3.98 9.55 -0.68
CA ARG A 134 -3.09 10.69 -0.95
C ARG A 134 -1.71 10.25 -1.45
N ALA A 135 -1.69 9.25 -2.33
CA ALA A 135 -0.47 8.60 -2.78
C ALA A 135 0.54 9.58 -3.42
N ALA A 136 0.06 10.62 -4.10
CA ALA A 136 0.94 11.65 -4.69
C ALA A 136 1.69 12.43 -3.60
N ALA A 137 1.01 12.90 -2.56
CA ALA A 137 1.64 13.63 -1.47
C ALA A 137 2.65 12.75 -0.69
N ARG A 138 2.28 11.51 -0.41
CA ARG A 138 3.17 10.55 0.27
C ARG A 138 4.39 10.17 -0.56
N ARG A 139 4.21 10.02 -1.88
CA ARG A 139 5.34 9.80 -2.79
C ARG A 139 6.30 10.98 -2.77
N GLU A 140 5.80 12.20 -2.78
CA GLU A 140 6.64 13.40 -2.75
C GLU A 140 7.37 13.55 -1.42
N GLN A 141 6.68 13.30 -0.31
CA GLN A 141 7.29 13.24 1.02
C GLN A 141 8.41 12.19 1.08
N LEU A 142 8.18 10.99 0.55
CA LEU A 142 9.18 9.93 0.52
C LEU A 142 10.39 10.32 -0.32
N ARG A 143 10.19 10.96 -1.48
CA ARG A 143 11.31 11.48 -2.30
C ARG A 143 12.15 12.51 -1.58
N GLY A 144 11.52 13.45 -0.89
CA GLY A 144 12.23 14.45 -0.09
C GLY A 144 13.09 13.82 1.02
N LEU A 145 12.55 12.79 1.69
CA LEU A 145 13.29 12.05 2.71
C LEU A 145 14.46 11.24 2.12
N VAL A 146 14.26 10.61 0.96
CA VAL A 146 15.33 9.90 0.23
C VAL A 146 16.47 10.85 -0.11
N GLU A 147 16.16 12.03 -0.61
CA GLU A 147 17.19 13.04 -0.94
C GLU A 147 17.93 13.51 0.31
N THR A 148 17.21 13.79 1.38
CA THR A 148 17.82 14.18 2.67
C THR A 148 18.71 13.08 3.23
N ALA A 149 18.27 11.81 3.17
CA ALA A 149 19.06 10.68 3.65
C ALA A 149 20.35 10.49 2.83
N ARG A 150 20.30 10.70 1.50
CA ARG A 150 21.47 10.65 0.64
C ARG A 150 22.45 11.77 0.94
N GLN A 151 21.96 13.01 1.14
CA GLN A 151 22.82 14.15 1.51
C GLN A 151 23.53 13.93 2.84
N LYS A 152 22.81 13.49 3.87
CA LYS A 152 23.36 13.13 5.18
C LYS A 152 24.51 12.12 5.07
N ARG A 153 24.35 11.11 4.22
CA ARG A 153 25.37 10.10 4.04
C ARG A 153 26.62 10.63 3.35
N ARG A 154 26.45 11.46 2.31
CA ARG A 154 27.58 12.10 1.60
C ARG A 154 28.42 12.96 2.53
N VAL A 155 27.80 13.76 3.37
CA VAL A 155 28.49 14.60 4.35
C VAL A 155 29.29 13.72 5.32
N ARG A 156 28.71 12.66 5.84
CA ARG A 156 29.36 11.74 6.78
C ARG A 156 30.57 11.02 6.17
N GLU A 157 30.50 10.65 4.89
CA GLU A 157 31.62 10.02 4.17
C GLU A 157 32.79 11.01 3.94
N ILE A 158 32.48 12.28 3.71
CA ILE A 158 33.48 13.36 3.55
C ILE A 158 34.16 13.64 4.89
N ASP A 159 33.41 13.74 5.98
CA ASP A 159 33.95 13.99 7.32
C ASP A 159 34.92 12.88 7.76
N MET A 160 34.57 11.61 7.55
CA MET A 160 35.43 10.48 7.86
C MET A 160 36.74 10.48 7.07
N MET A 161 36.70 10.91 5.78
CA MET A 161 37.95 11.03 4.97
C MET A 161 38.84 12.17 5.43
N HIS A 162 38.38 13.14 6.19
CA HIS A 162 39.17 14.25 6.74
C HIS A 162 39.77 13.92 8.11
N GLU A 163 39.23 12.97 8.84
CA GLU A 163 39.76 12.53 10.14
C GLU A 163 40.95 11.53 10.00
N ASP A 164 41.12 10.93 8.81
CA ASP A 164 42.22 9.98 8.53
C ASP A 164 43.50 10.66 8.04
N PHE A 165 43.61 11.98 8.04
CA PHE A 165 44.78 12.80 7.72
C PHE A 165 45.22 13.63 8.91
#